data_dea7d78913865eb81c16c11f32eb6999
#
_entry.id   dea7d78913865eb81c16c11f32eb6999
#
_cell.length_a   1.000
_cell.length_b   1.000
_cell.length_c   1.000
_cell.angle_alpha   90.00
_cell.angle_beta   90.00
_cell.angle_gamma   90.00
#
_symmetry.space_group_name_H-M   'P 1'
#
loop_
_entity.id
_entity.type
_entity.pdbx_description
1 polymer ?
#
loop_
_entity_poly.entity_id
_entity_poly.type
_entity_poly.pdbx_seq_one_letter_code
_entity_poly.pdbx_strand_id
1 'polypeptide(L)'
;YEIPLRLVGSEMCIRDSFGGGLSLGVQINDTGLGLWIGQSLVSLKTVPLIILVMAVAALIIFLTEVTSNVATTSTFLPVFGAVAVAVGVAPEVLTVPVVLAASCAFMLPVATPPNAIVYGANKFKIIDMMRAGFFINIAGIFVVTVFAYYFAKVIF
;
A
#
# COMPACT_ATOMS: atom_id res chain seq x y z
N TYR A 1 15.56 -33.97 -9.87
CA TYR A 1 14.70 -32.77 -9.97
C TYR A 1 14.45 -32.27 -8.56
N GLU A 2 15.39 -31.49 -8.04
CA GLU A 2 15.18 -30.75 -6.81
C GLU A 2 14.33 -29.51 -7.17
N ILE A 3 13.04 -29.56 -6.91
CA ILE A 3 12.21 -28.36 -6.87
C ILE A 3 12.78 -27.52 -5.72
N PRO A 4 13.32 -26.33 -5.99
CA PRO A 4 13.97 -25.56 -4.93
C PRO A 4 12.92 -25.24 -3.86
N LEU A 5 13.15 -25.71 -2.66
CA LEU A 5 12.35 -25.44 -1.44
C LEU A 5 12.04 -23.96 -1.23
N ARG A 6 12.81 -23.07 -1.85
CA ARG A 6 12.55 -21.62 -1.94
C ARG A 6 11.27 -21.24 -2.65
N LEU A 7 10.83 -21.98 -3.67
CA LEU A 7 9.57 -21.69 -4.39
C LEU A 7 8.35 -22.10 -3.56
N VAL A 8 8.44 -23.23 -2.87
CA VAL A 8 7.36 -23.71 -1.98
C VAL A 8 7.16 -22.74 -0.81
N GLY A 9 8.23 -22.21 -0.22
CA GLY A 9 8.13 -21.21 0.86
C GLY A 9 7.52 -19.87 0.41
N SER A 10 7.81 -19.41 -0.81
CA SER A 10 7.25 -18.16 -1.32
C SER A 10 5.76 -18.27 -1.64
N GLU A 11 5.31 -19.39 -2.20
CA GLU A 11 3.88 -19.63 -2.46
C GLU A 11 3.08 -19.73 -1.17
N MET A 12 3.63 -20.37 -0.14
CA MET A 12 3.01 -20.48 1.18
C MET A 12 2.88 -19.11 1.84
N CYS A 13 3.94 -18.29 1.81
CA CYS A 13 3.89 -16.90 2.31
C CYS A 13 2.87 -16.02 1.58
N ILE A 14 2.73 -16.17 0.27
CA ILE A 14 1.74 -15.42 -0.51
C ILE A 14 0.33 -15.86 -0.13
N ARG A 15 0.07 -17.17 -0.02
CA ARG A 15 -1.23 -17.69 0.40
C ARG A 15 -1.60 -17.26 1.82
N ASP A 16 -0.67 -17.32 2.75
CA ASP A 16 -0.90 -16.93 4.14
C ASP A 16 -1.14 -15.43 4.27
N SER A 17 -0.38 -14.60 3.57
CA SER A 17 -0.58 -13.15 3.56
C SER A 17 -1.91 -12.76 2.93
N PHE A 18 -2.29 -13.40 1.83
CA PHE A 18 -3.54 -13.13 1.14
C PHE A 18 -4.74 -13.64 1.95
N GLY A 19 -4.67 -14.86 2.47
CA GLY A 19 -5.69 -15.44 3.33
C GLY A 19 -5.87 -14.66 4.63
N GLY A 20 -4.78 -14.25 5.25
CA GLY A 20 -4.79 -13.40 6.44
C GLY A 20 -5.43 -12.04 6.18
N GLY A 21 -5.12 -11.40 5.05
CA GLY A 21 -5.72 -10.12 4.64
C GLY A 21 -7.23 -10.23 4.40
N LEU A 22 -7.68 -11.30 3.72
CA LEU A 22 -9.10 -11.56 3.51
C LEU A 22 -9.84 -11.82 4.83
N SER A 23 -9.26 -12.63 5.70
CA SER A 23 -9.82 -12.90 7.04
C SER A 23 -9.91 -11.63 7.88
N LEU A 24 -8.90 -10.77 7.82
CA LEU A 24 -8.90 -9.47 8.48
C LEU A 24 -10.02 -8.57 7.92
N GLY A 25 -10.21 -8.55 6.61
CA GLY A 25 -11.27 -7.78 5.95
C GLY A 25 -12.67 -8.20 6.40
N VAL A 26 -12.92 -9.52 6.48
CA VAL A 26 -14.18 -10.06 7.00
C VAL A 26 -14.37 -9.64 8.46
N GLN A 27 -13.36 -9.81 9.31
CA GLN A 27 -13.44 -9.44 10.73
C GLN A 27 -13.66 -7.93 10.95
N ILE A 28 -13.04 -7.06 10.13
CA ILE A 28 -13.26 -5.60 10.20
C ILE A 28 -14.72 -5.26 9.92
N ASN A 29 -15.35 -5.94 8.96
CA ASN A 29 -16.77 -5.74 8.66
C ASN A 29 -17.69 -6.34 9.75
N ASP A 30 -17.45 -7.57 10.16
CA ASP A 30 -18.32 -8.29 11.10
C ASP A 30 -18.27 -7.70 12.52
N THR A 31 -17.11 -7.21 12.94
CA THR A 31 -16.95 -6.56 14.26
C THR A 31 -17.39 -5.10 14.29
N GLY A 32 -17.70 -4.51 13.14
CA GLY A 32 -18.00 -3.08 13.05
C GLY A 32 -16.79 -2.17 13.29
N LEU A 33 -15.58 -2.74 13.33
CA LEU A 33 -14.33 -1.99 13.55
C LEU A 33 -14.14 -0.92 12.46
N GLY A 34 -14.52 -1.21 11.21
CA GLY A 34 -14.47 -0.25 10.12
C GLY A 34 -15.35 0.98 10.39
N LEU A 35 -16.57 0.77 10.92
CA LEU A 35 -17.47 1.85 11.31
C LEU A 35 -16.91 2.65 12.50
N TRP A 36 -16.31 1.98 13.49
CA TRP A 36 -15.71 2.63 14.65
C TRP A 36 -14.51 3.50 14.24
N ILE A 37 -13.63 2.98 13.39
CA ILE A 37 -12.50 3.74 12.80
C ILE A 37 -13.06 4.95 12.04
N GLY A 38 -14.08 4.75 11.20
CA GLY A 38 -14.69 5.82 10.43
C GLY A 38 -15.33 6.90 11.29
N GLN A 39 -16.02 6.53 12.38
CA GLN A 39 -16.59 7.48 13.35
C GLN A 39 -15.49 8.26 14.09
N SER A 40 -14.40 7.60 14.46
CA SER A 40 -13.22 8.24 15.06
C SER A 40 -12.55 9.23 14.10
N LEU A 41 -12.67 8.99 12.80
CA LEU A 41 -12.13 9.81 11.73
C LEU A 41 -13.13 10.82 11.14
N VAL A 42 -14.29 11.05 11.80
CA VAL A 42 -15.30 12.05 11.35
C VAL A 42 -14.67 13.43 11.17
N SER A 43 -13.68 13.78 11.96
CA SER A 43 -12.92 15.02 11.80
C SER A 43 -12.21 15.12 10.42
N LEU A 44 -11.96 14.00 9.75
CA LEU A 44 -11.38 13.97 8.40
C LEU A 44 -12.38 14.36 7.30
N LYS A 45 -13.69 14.41 7.59
CA LYS A 45 -14.69 14.89 6.62
C LYS A 45 -14.49 16.37 6.24
N THR A 46 -13.80 17.11 7.08
CA THR A 46 -13.43 18.51 6.81
C THR A 46 -12.15 18.63 5.97
N VAL A 47 -11.39 17.54 5.81
CA VAL A 47 -10.14 17.52 5.04
C VAL A 47 -10.47 17.33 3.56
N PRO A 48 -9.88 18.13 2.66
CA PRO A 48 -10.04 17.92 1.23
C PRO A 48 -9.64 16.50 0.81
N LEU A 49 -10.46 15.85 -0.01
CA LEU A 49 -10.26 14.46 -0.45
C LEU A 49 -8.85 14.20 -1.00
N ILE A 50 -8.29 15.17 -1.72
CA ILE A 50 -6.93 15.06 -2.28
C ILE A 50 -5.85 14.93 -1.19
N ILE A 51 -6.02 15.61 -0.05
CA ILE A 51 -5.08 15.50 1.07
C ILE A 51 -5.22 14.14 1.75
N LEU A 52 -6.43 13.61 1.87
CA LEU A 52 -6.66 12.28 2.42
C LEU A 52 -6.02 11.21 1.53
N VAL A 53 -6.24 11.26 0.22
CA VAL A 53 -5.63 10.33 -0.75
C VAL A 53 -4.10 10.43 -0.71
N MET A 54 -3.56 11.65 -0.63
CA MET A 54 -2.11 11.87 -0.54
C MET A 54 -1.52 11.30 0.76
N ALA A 55 -2.19 11.48 1.89
CA ALA A 55 -1.76 10.93 3.18
C ALA A 55 -1.77 9.39 3.18
N VAL A 56 -2.81 8.78 2.60
CA VAL A 56 -2.90 7.32 2.44
C VAL A 56 -1.80 6.81 1.53
N ALA A 57 -1.59 7.44 0.37
CA ALA A 57 -0.51 7.05 -0.55
C ALA A 57 0.86 7.16 0.10
N ALA A 58 1.14 8.25 0.83
CA ALA A 58 2.39 8.44 1.55
C ALA A 58 2.60 7.36 2.61
N LEU A 59 1.60 7.09 3.44
CA LEU A 59 1.65 6.05 4.46
C LEU A 59 2.00 4.69 3.86
N ILE A 60 1.30 4.30 2.80
CA ILE A 60 1.49 2.99 2.16
C ILE A 60 2.84 2.89 1.46
N ILE A 61 3.30 3.92 0.75
CA ILE A 61 4.61 3.93 0.09
C ILE A 61 5.74 3.73 1.12
N PHE A 62 5.73 4.45 2.23
CA PHE A 62 6.77 4.27 3.24
C PHE A 62 6.65 2.96 4.01
N LEU A 63 5.45 2.45 4.21
CA LEU A 63 5.24 1.17 4.87
C LEU A 63 5.73 0.00 4.02
N THR A 64 5.47 0.01 2.72
CA THR A 64 5.87 -1.06 1.81
C THR A 64 7.39 -1.15 1.60
N GLU A 65 8.17 -0.14 1.99
CA GLU A 65 9.63 -0.21 1.99
C GLU A 65 10.19 -1.28 2.95
N VAL A 66 9.49 -1.52 4.06
CA VAL A 66 9.91 -2.48 5.08
C VAL A 66 9.04 -3.74 5.13
N THR A 67 7.91 -3.72 4.44
CA THR A 67 6.98 -4.85 4.38
C THR A 67 6.84 -5.35 2.93
N SER A 68 6.30 -6.55 2.76
CA SER A 68 5.97 -7.07 1.42
C SER A 68 4.80 -6.28 0.79
N ASN A 69 4.92 -5.93 -0.50
CA ASN A 69 3.86 -5.26 -1.25
C ASN A 69 2.53 -6.01 -1.17
N VAL A 70 2.58 -7.35 -1.26
CA VAL A 70 1.40 -8.22 -1.16
C VAL A 70 0.81 -8.17 0.24
N ALA A 71 1.63 -8.28 1.28
CA ALA A 71 1.18 -8.23 2.66
C ALA A 71 0.58 -6.86 3.00
N THR A 72 1.23 -5.77 2.57
CA THR A 72 0.73 -4.40 2.76
C THR A 72 -0.63 -4.24 2.08
N THR A 73 -0.74 -4.62 0.81
CA THR A 73 -1.99 -4.50 0.06
C THR A 73 -3.11 -5.32 0.70
N SER A 74 -2.88 -6.62 0.98
CA SER A 74 -3.91 -7.50 1.53
C SER A 74 -4.40 -7.07 2.92
N THR A 75 -3.52 -6.48 3.72
CA THR A 75 -3.87 -5.99 5.07
C THR A 75 -4.61 -4.66 5.03
N PHE A 76 -4.13 -3.71 4.23
CA PHE A 76 -4.65 -2.34 4.27
C PHE A 76 -5.81 -2.08 3.30
N LEU A 77 -5.97 -2.88 2.26
CA LEU A 77 -7.08 -2.74 1.31
C LEU A 77 -8.46 -2.75 1.99
N PRO A 78 -8.80 -3.74 2.83
CA PRO A 78 -10.10 -3.76 3.53
C PRO A 78 -10.23 -2.62 4.55
N VAL A 79 -9.13 -2.23 5.21
CA VAL A 79 -9.14 -1.12 6.17
C VAL A 79 -9.52 0.19 5.48
N PHE A 80 -8.82 0.54 4.39
CA PHE A 80 -9.10 1.79 3.68
C PHE A 80 -10.40 1.75 2.88
N GLY A 81 -10.86 0.56 2.45
CA GLY A 81 -12.20 0.38 1.93
C GLY A 81 -13.27 0.75 2.94
N ALA A 82 -13.16 0.26 4.19
CA ALA A 82 -14.06 0.61 5.26
C ALA A 82 -13.99 2.10 5.65
N VAL A 83 -12.79 2.69 5.68
CA VAL A 83 -12.59 4.13 5.92
C VAL A 83 -13.26 4.97 4.84
N ALA A 84 -13.15 4.60 3.56
CA ALA A 84 -13.79 5.31 2.46
C ALA A 84 -15.31 5.36 2.64
N VAL A 85 -15.93 4.21 2.92
CA VAL A 85 -17.38 4.13 3.20
C VAL A 85 -17.77 5.02 4.39
N ALA A 86 -17.00 5.01 5.46
CA ALA A 86 -17.26 5.79 6.66
C ALA A 86 -17.13 7.32 6.44
N VAL A 87 -16.21 7.74 5.58
CA VAL A 87 -16.06 9.14 5.16
C VAL A 87 -17.15 9.54 4.15
N GLY A 88 -17.83 8.57 3.52
CA GLY A 88 -18.91 8.81 2.58
C GLY A 88 -18.47 8.97 1.13
N VAL A 89 -17.33 8.35 0.78
CA VAL A 89 -16.82 8.27 -0.60
C VAL A 89 -16.84 6.82 -1.09
N ALA A 90 -16.79 6.65 -2.41
CA ALA A 90 -16.72 5.31 -2.99
C ALA A 90 -15.45 4.59 -2.51
N PRO A 91 -15.52 3.28 -2.15
CA PRO A 91 -14.37 2.52 -1.63
C PRO A 91 -13.15 2.60 -2.55
N GLU A 92 -13.37 2.62 -3.85
CA GLU A 92 -12.34 2.65 -4.89
C GLU A 92 -11.44 3.89 -4.81
N VAL A 93 -11.97 4.99 -4.30
CA VAL A 93 -11.24 6.25 -4.16
C VAL A 93 -10.03 6.14 -3.24
N LEU A 94 -10.11 5.28 -2.23
CA LEU A 94 -8.98 5.02 -1.32
C LEU A 94 -8.29 3.69 -1.62
N THR A 95 -8.99 2.67 -2.11
CA THR A 95 -8.39 1.35 -2.36
C THR A 95 -7.48 1.35 -3.59
N VAL A 96 -7.83 2.07 -4.66
CA VAL A 96 -6.97 2.18 -5.86
C VAL A 96 -5.62 2.82 -5.52
N PRO A 97 -5.54 3.98 -4.85
CA PRO A 97 -4.24 4.52 -4.42
C PRO A 97 -3.46 3.60 -3.48
N VAL A 98 -4.10 2.81 -2.63
CA VAL A 98 -3.44 1.82 -1.77
C VAL A 98 -2.71 0.78 -2.61
N VAL A 99 -3.37 0.20 -3.61
CA VAL A 99 -2.76 -0.82 -4.49
C VAL A 99 -1.60 -0.26 -5.30
N LEU A 100 -1.78 0.94 -5.86
CA LEU A 100 -0.74 1.61 -6.64
C LEU A 100 0.47 1.99 -5.75
N ALA A 101 0.20 2.58 -4.58
CA ALA A 101 1.21 2.98 -3.62
C ALA A 101 2.02 1.79 -3.08
N ALA A 102 1.36 0.67 -2.80
CA ALA A 102 2.02 -0.55 -2.33
C ALA A 102 3.02 -1.12 -3.33
N SER A 103 2.90 -0.76 -4.62
CA SER A 103 3.85 -1.17 -5.65
C SER A 103 5.03 -0.21 -5.81
N CYS A 104 5.01 0.95 -5.13
CA CYS A 104 6.02 2.00 -5.23
C CYS A 104 7.00 1.91 -4.04
N ALA A 105 7.96 0.98 -4.11
CA ALA A 105 8.99 0.79 -3.10
C ALA A 105 10.38 0.86 -3.75
N PHE A 106 11.07 2.00 -3.60
CA PHE A 106 12.31 2.27 -4.34
C PHE A 106 13.51 2.60 -3.45
N MET A 107 13.34 2.70 -2.12
CA MET A 107 14.42 3.12 -1.22
C MET A 107 15.32 1.99 -0.77
N LEU A 108 14.73 0.84 -0.39
CA LEU A 108 15.47 -0.24 0.25
C LEU A 108 15.72 -1.42 -0.69
N PRO A 109 16.91 -2.07 -0.60
CA PRO A 109 17.20 -3.28 -1.37
C PRO A 109 16.25 -4.43 -1.04
N VAL A 110 15.75 -4.48 0.19
CA VAL A 110 14.87 -5.56 0.67
C VAL A 110 13.42 -5.39 0.21
N ALA A 111 13.04 -4.17 -0.21
CA ALA A 111 11.66 -3.85 -0.54
C ALA A 111 11.14 -4.62 -1.76
N THR A 112 11.97 -4.76 -2.79
CA THR A 112 11.59 -5.49 -4.01
C THR A 112 12.75 -6.28 -4.60
N PRO A 113 12.50 -7.41 -5.32
CA PRO A 113 13.55 -8.17 -6.00
C PRO A 113 14.42 -7.34 -6.97
N PRO A 114 13.86 -6.43 -7.81
CA PRO A 114 14.67 -5.55 -8.66
C PRO A 114 15.65 -4.68 -7.85
N ASN A 115 15.22 -4.13 -6.71
CA ASN A 115 16.09 -3.33 -5.85
C ASN A 115 17.26 -4.16 -5.30
N ALA A 116 17.00 -5.40 -4.91
CA ALA A 116 18.04 -6.32 -4.44
C ALA A 116 19.06 -6.65 -5.53
N ILE A 117 18.62 -6.85 -6.78
CA ILE A 117 19.51 -7.12 -7.94
C ILE A 117 20.38 -5.91 -8.21
N VAL A 118 19.80 -4.72 -8.26
CA VAL A 118 20.52 -3.48 -8.52
C VAL A 118 21.56 -3.21 -7.44
N TYR A 119 21.20 -3.39 -6.17
CA TYR A 119 22.13 -3.26 -5.04
C TYR A 119 23.23 -4.33 -5.06
N GLY A 120 22.88 -5.57 -5.44
CA GLY A 120 23.82 -6.69 -5.54
C GLY A 120 24.92 -6.51 -6.59
N ALA A 121 24.77 -5.55 -7.53
CA ALA A 121 25.82 -5.17 -8.48
C ALA A 121 27.03 -4.47 -7.81
N ASN A 122 26.97 -4.13 -6.52
CA ASN A 122 28.04 -3.54 -5.70
C ASN A 122 28.67 -2.25 -6.27
N LYS A 123 27.91 -1.48 -7.07
CA LYS A 123 28.40 -0.24 -7.70
C LYS A 123 28.12 1.02 -6.89
N PHE A 124 27.23 0.95 -5.90
CA PHE A 124 26.84 2.09 -5.07
C PHE A 124 26.51 1.66 -3.63
N LYS A 125 26.55 2.64 -2.73
CA LYS A 125 26.25 2.42 -1.32
C LYS A 125 24.72 2.44 -1.09
N ILE A 126 24.28 1.75 -0.05
CA ILE A 126 22.86 1.72 0.35
C ILE A 126 22.29 3.15 0.57
N ILE A 127 23.13 4.07 1.09
CA ILE A 127 22.72 5.46 1.32
C ILE A 127 22.40 6.19 0.01
N ASP A 128 23.15 5.91 -1.06
CA ASP A 128 22.91 6.53 -2.36
C ASP A 128 21.59 6.03 -2.96
N MET A 129 21.30 4.73 -2.80
CA MET A 129 20.03 4.13 -3.19
C MET A 129 18.87 4.70 -2.39
N MET A 130 19.01 4.82 -1.05
CA MET A 130 17.99 5.41 -0.20
C MET A 130 17.66 6.86 -0.55
N ARG A 131 18.69 7.68 -0.86
CA ARG A 131 18.50 9.08 -1.25
C ARG A 131 17.75 9.17 -2.58
N ALA A 132 18.20 8.44 -3.60
CA ALA A 132 17.53 8.42 -4.90
C ALA A 132 16.08 7.90 -4.78
N GLY A 133 15.89 6.78 -4.07
CA GLY A 133 14.58 6.18 -3.82
C GLY A 133 13.64 7.11 -3.07
N PHE A 134 14.13 7.88 -2.10
CA PHE A 134 13.32 8.86 -1.38
C PHE A 134 12.69 9.91 -2.32
N PHE A 135 13.48 10.47 -3.23
CA PHE A 135 12.94 11.44 -4.21
C PHE A 135 11.95 10.77 -5.17
N ILE A 136 12.21 9.52 -5.57
CA ILE A 136 11.29 8.74 -6.43
C ILE A 136 9.99 8.45 -5.67
N ASN A 137 10.05 8.09 -4.40
CA ASN A 137 8.87 7.88 -3.56
C ASN A 137 8.03 9.16 -3.41
N ILE A 138 8.66 10.31 -3.19
CA ILE A 138 7.97 11.60 -3.16
C ILE A 138 7.28 11.88 -4.50
N ALA A 139 7.97 11.69 -5.62
CA ALA A 139 7.35 11.82 -6.94
C ALA A 139 6.20 10.81 -7.12
N GLY A 140 6.36 9.57 -6.67
CA GLY A 140 5.34 8.52 -6.67
C GLY A 140 4.09 8.92 -5.89
N ILE A 141 4.23 9.54 -4.71
CA ILE A 141 3.10 10.05 -3.93
C ILE A 141 2.28 11.05 -4.76
N PHE A 142 2.93 12.01 -5.41
CA PHE A 142 2.23 12.98 -6.24
C PHE A 142 1.54 12.33 -7.45
N VAL A 143 2.23 11.44 -8.16
CA VAL A 143 1.69 10.75 -9.33
C VAL A 143 0.48 9.90 -8.95
N VAL A 144 0.60 9.08 -7.91
CA VAL A 144 -0.50 8.23 -7.42
C VAL A 144 -1.68 9.08 -6.96
N THR A 145 -1.42 10.17 -6.23
CA THR A 145 -2.48 11.08 -5.74
C THR A 145 -3.22 11.74 -6.88
N VAL A 146 -2.49 12.30 -7.85
CA VAL A 146 -3.10 12.98 -9.00
C VAL A 146 -3.89 11.97 -9.84
N PHE A 147 -3.30 10.82 -10.15
CA PHE A 147 -3.97 9.77 -10.91
C PHE A 147 -5.25 9.30 -10.21
N ALA A 148 -5.18 8.95 -8.92
CA ALA A 148 -6.32 8.47 -8.15
C ALA A 148 -7.43 9.53 -8.04
N TYR A 149 -7.06 10.80 -7.85
CA TYR A 149 -8.02 11.89 -7.76
C TYR A 149 -8.77 12.11 -9.09
N TYR A 150 -8.05 12.13 -10.22
CA TYR A 150 -8.68 12.28 -11.53
C TYR A 150 -9.49 11.04 -11.93
N PHE A 151 -8.97 9.86 -11.64
CA PHE A 151 -9.66 8.59 -11.90
C PHE A 151 -10.98 8.51 -11.13
N ALA A 152 -10.95 8.86 -9.84
CA ALA A 152 -12.15 8.92 -9.01
C ALA A 152 -13.19 9.90 -9.56
N LYS A 153 -12.75 11.06 -10.07
CA LYS A 153 -13.65 12.10 -10.61
C LYS A 153 -14.26 11.76 -11.97
N VAL A 154 -13.61 10.90 -12.76
CA VAL A 154 -14.07 10.54 -14.12
C VAL A 154 -14.98 9.33 -14.11
N ILE A 155 -14.80 8.40 -13.14
CA ILE A 155 -15.50 7.11 -13.14
C ILE A 155 -16.63 7.08 -12.10
N PHE A 156 -16.50 7.84 -11.00
CA PHE A 156 -17.46 7.92 -9.89
C PHE A 156 -17.90 9.37 -9.67
#